data_9b317753e795962012cdad9966db4100
#
_entry.id   9b317753e795962012cdad9966db4100
#
_cell.length_a   1.000
_cell.length_b   1.000
_cell.length_c   1.000
_cell.angle_alpha   90.00
_cell.angle_beta   90.00
_cell.angle_gamma   90.00
#
_symmetry.space_group_name_H-M   'P 1'
#
loop_
_entity.id
_entity.type
_entity.pdbx_description
1 polymer ?
#
loop_
_entity_poly.entity_id
_entity_poly.type
_entity_poly.pdbx_seq_one_letter_code
_entity_poly.pdbx_strand_id
1 'polypeptide(L)'
;TFIRSPYKKGIGTVRRKEGKLVMNITFTLNGKKISRQIEADTLLIDLVRDLGCYSVKRGCETSNCGLCTVFMDDQPILSCSILAARVDGHKIDTLEGLQEEAAEFGAFIANQGAEQCGFCNPGMIMNAIALFREIPDPTEEEIKEYLAGNLCRCSGYEGQLRGILNFLEYKKNKDGGAE
;
A
#
# COMPACT_ATOMS: atom_id res chain seq x y z
N THR A 1 25.85 -11.76 -3.87
CA THR A 1 24.88 -12.22 -2.87
C THR A 1 23.57 -12.48 -3.60
N PHE A 2 23.17 -13.76 -3.77
CA PHE A 2 21.91 -14.12 -4.42
C PHE A 2 20.76 -13.72 -3.49
N ILE A 3 19.93 -12.78 -3.91
CA ILE A 3 18.65 -12.47 -3.28
C ILE A 3 17.77 -13.71 -3.47
N ARG A 4 17.50 -14.43 -2.39
CA ARG A 4 16.56 -15.56 -2.43
C ARG A 4 15.17 -14.98 -2.69
N SER A 5 14.60 -15.31 -3.85
CA SER A 5 13.22 -14.99 -4.18
C SER A 5 12.28 -15.52 -3.09
N PRO A 6 11.41 -14.67 -2.49
CA PRO A 6 10.44 -15.10 -1.50
C PRO A 6 9.32 -16.00 -2.07
N TYR A 7 9.29 -16.22 -3.36
CA TYR A 7 8.20 -16.87 -4.10
C TYR A 7 8.35 -18.40 -4.22
N LYS A 8 8.55 -19.12 -3.11
CA LYS A 8 8.67 -20.60 -3.13
C LYS A 8 7.38 -21.38 -2.86
N LYS A 9 6.21 -20.74 -2.76
CA LYS A 9 4.94 -21.49 -2.65
C LYS A 9 4.37 -21.70 -4.06
N GLY A 10 4.12 -22.95 -4.42
CA GLY A 10 3.56 -23.30 -5.71
C GLY A 10 2.17 -22.70 -5.92
N ILE A 11 1.87 -22.30 -7.14
CA ILE A 11 0.55 -21.85 -7.55
C ILE A 11 -0.47 -22.97 -7.27
N GLY A 12 -1.57 -22.64 -6.58
CA GLY A 12 -2.65 -23.59 -6.27
C GLY A 12 -3.21 -24.30 -7.52
N THR A 13 -3.99 -25.37 -7.33
CA THR A 13 -4.50 -26.19 -8.45
C THR A 13 -5.39 -25.35 -9.37
N VAL A 14 -4.97 -25.15 -10.62
CA VAL A 14 -5.73 -24.46 -11.67
C VAL A 14 -6.72 -25.42 -12.31
N ARG A 15 -7.97 -25.00 -12.50
CA ARG A 15 -9.03 -25.78 -13.16
C ARG A 15 -9.68 -24.95 -14.25
N ARG A 16 -10.26 -25.62 -15.29
CA ARG A 16 -11.16 -24.94 -16.25
C ARG A 16 -12.60 -24.99 -15.77
N LYS A 17 -13.26 -23.83 -15.74
CA LYS A 17 -14.69 -23.68 -15.48
C LYS A 17 -15.25 -22.74 -16.55
N GLU A 18 -16.26 -23.19 -17.30
CA GLU A 18 -16.93 -22.41 -18.35
C GLU A 18 -15.95 -21.72 -19.34
N GLY A 19 -14.87 -22.44 -19.72
CA GLY A 19 -13.84 -21.92 -20.61
C GLY A 19 -12.76 -21.07 -19.97
N LYS A 20 -12.93 -20.60 -18.72
CA LYS A 20 -11.97 -19.79 -17.99
C LYS A 20 -11.08 -20.64 -17.08
N LEU A 21 -9.84 -20.19 -16.89
CA LEU A 21 -8.93 -20.78 -15.91
C LEU A 21 -9.23 -20.19 -14.54
N VAL A 22 -9.65 -21.02 -13.61
CA VAL A 22 -9.95 -20.63 -12.23
C VAL A 22 -9.06 -21.38 -11.25
N MET A 23 -8.78 -20.73 -10.11
CA MET A 23 -7.99 -21.30 -9.02
C MET A 23 -8.52 -20.84 -7.68
N ASN A 24 -8.25 -21.63 -6.63
CA ASN A 24 -8.52 -21.21 -5.25
C ASN A 24 -7.23 -20.70 -4.64
N ILE A 25 -7.31 -19.54 -3.99
CA ILE A 25 -6.23 -18.96 -3.21
C ILE A 25 -6.66 -18.76 -1.77
N THR A 26 -5.71 -18.78 -0.86
CA THR A 26 -5.92 -18.50 0.55
C THR A 26 -4.82 -17.55 1.03
N PHE A 27 -5.20 -16.39 1.54
CA PHE A 27 -4.28 -15.36 1.99
C PHE A 27 -4.84 -14.64 3.22
N THR A 28 -4.05 -13.78 3.84
CA THR A 28 -4.50 -12.95 4.95
C THR A 28 -4.73 -11.53 4.45
N LEU A 29 -5.92 -10.97 4.64
CA LEU A 29 -6.26 -9.59 4.30
C LEU A 29 -6.60 -8.82 5.57
N ASN A 30 -5.83 -7.79 5.90
CA ASN A 30 -6.03 -6.96 7.08
C ASN A 30 -6.21 -7.81 8.36
N GLY A 31 -5.32 -8.78 8.56
CA GLY A 31 -5.33 -9.72 9.68
C GLY A 31 -6.36 -10.86 9.60
N LYS A 32 -7.25 -10.88 8.61
CA LYS A 32 -8.29 -11.92 8.44
C LYS A 32 -7.92 -12.91 7.36
N LYS A 33 -7.99 -14.21 7.65
CA LYS A 33 -7.77 -15.26 6.66
C LYS A 33 -8.94 -15.33 5.68
N ILE A 34 -8.64 -15.21 4.39
CA ILE A 34 -9.59 -15.20 3.29
C ILE A 34 -9.27 -16.37 2.34
N SER A 35 -10.30 -17.11 1.93
CA SER A 35 -10.21 -18.09 0.85
C SER A 35 -11.17 -17.69 -0.26
N ARG A 36 -10.66 -17.62 -1.50
CA ARG A 36 -11.45 -17.17 -2.65
C ARG A 36 -11.10 -17.97 -3.89
N GLN A 37 -12.11 -18.25 -4.72
CA GLN A 37 -11.91 -18.66 -6.09
C GLN A 37 -11.77 -17.41 -6.96
N ILE A 38 -10.74 -17.37 -7.77
CA ILE A 38 -10.41 -16.27 -8.69
C ILE A 38 -10.20 -16.82 -10.11
N GLU A 39 -10.34 -15.95 -11.11
CA GLU A 39 -9.83 -16.20 -12.45
C GLU A 39 -8.29 -16.01 -12.45
N ALA A 40 -7.59 -16.73 -13.32
CA ALA A 40 -6.11 -16.73 -13.30
C ALA A 40 -5.49 -15.38 -13.66
N ASP A 41 -6.21 -14.54 -14.38
CA ASP A 41 -5.83 -13.20 -14.81
C ASP A 41 -6.33 -12.07 -13.89
N THR A 42 -7.03 -12.40 -12.79
CA THR A 42 -7.50 -11.41 -11.83
C THR A 42 -6.35 -10.61 -11.26
N LEU A 43 -6.42 -9.27 -11.30
CA LEU A 43 -5.44 -8.40 -10.66
C LEU A 43 -5.73 -8.29 -9.16
N LEU A 44 -4.68 -8.09 -8.36
CA LEU A 44 -4.82 -7.93 -6.91
C LEU A 44 -5.70 -6.73 -6.55
N ILE A 45 -5.60 -5.63 -7.29
CA ILE A 45 -6.43 -4.44 -7.08
C ILE A 45 -7.93 -4.76 -7.18
N ASP A 46 -8.32 -5.57 -8.16
CA ASP A 46 -9.73 -5.92 -8.36
C ASP A 46 -10.20 -6.83 -7.22
N LEU A 47 -9.40 -7.83 -6.86
CA LEU A 47 -9.70 -8.73 -5.76
C LEU A 47 -9.91 -7.99 -4.42
N VAL A 48 -8.98 -7.10 -4.02
CA VAL A 48 -9.10 -6.40 -2.73
C VAL A 48 -10.27 -5.42 -2.72
N ARG A 49 -10.58 -4.80 -3.85
CA ARG A 49 -11.74 -3.92 -3.98
C ARG A 49 -13.07 -4.69 -3.92
N ASP A 50 -13.14 -5.87 -4.54
CA ASP A 50 -14.31 -6.79 -4.44
C ASP A 50 -14.51 -7.29 -2.99
N LEU A 51 -13.43 -7.32 -2.20
CA LEU A 51 -13.48 -7.64 -0.77
C LEU A 51 -13.75 -6.42 0.13
N GLY A 52 -14.03 -5.24 -0.45
CA GLY A 52 -14.45 -4.05 0.28
C GLY A 52 -13.33 -3.08 0.64
N CYS A 53 -12.08 -3.31 0.19
CA CYS A 53 -10.96 -2.39 0.43
C CYS A 53 -11.00 -1.24 -0.58
N TYR A 54 -11.84 -0.25 -0.36
CA TYR A 54 -12.05 0.88 -1.28
C TYR A 54 -11.02 1.99 -1.15
N SER A 55 -10.16 1.97 -0.13
CA SER A 55 -8.97 2.83 -0.06
C SER A 55 -7.99 2.57 -1.20
N VAL A 56 -7.96 1.34 -1.71
CA VAL A 56 -7.14 0.95 -2.86
C VAL A 56 -7.78 1.46 -4.13
N LYS A 57 -7.17 2.44 -4.79
CA LYS A 57 -7.78 3.16 -5.91
C LYS A 57 -7.05 2.94 -7.23
N ARG A 58 -7.82 2.87 -8.31
CA ARG A 58 -7.30 2.83 -9.69
C ARG A 58 -7.26 4.26 -10.23
N GLY A 59 -6.07 4.86 -10.27
CA GLY A 59 -5.87 6.22 -10.78
C GLY A 59 -5.18 6.28 -12.15
N CYS A 60 -4.55 5.18 -12.56
CA CYS A 60 -3.93 5.02 -13.88
C CYS A 60 -4.04 3.57 -14.36
N GLU A 61 -3.67 3.33 -15.62
CA GLU A 61 -3.56 2.00 -16.21
C GLU A 61 -2.10 1.65 -16.57
N THR A 62 -1.14 2.42 -16.03
CA THR A 62 0.28 2.37 -16.43
C THR A 62 1.23 2.14 -15.25
N SER A 63 0.69 1.79 -14.08
CA SER A 63 1.47 1.42 -12.87
C SER A 63 2.41 2.49 -12.35
N ASN A 64 2.05 3.80 -12.48
CA ASN A 64 2.91 4.91 -12.06
C ASN A 64 2.30 5.90 -11.06
N CYS A 65 1.00 5.80 -10.72
CA CYS A 65 0.39 6.82 -9.86
C CYS A 65 0.46 6.54 -8.36
N GLY A 66 0.81 5.33 -7.92
CA GLY A 66 0.92 4.96 -6.51
C GLY A 66 -0.40 4.80 -5.74
N LEU A 67 -1.57 5.07 -6.37
CA LEU A 67 -2.87 5.10 -5.67
C LEU A 67 -3.38 3.71 -5.29
N CYS A 68 -2.84 2.67 -5.89
CA CYS A 68 -3.18 1.28 -5.64
C CYS A 68 -2.20 0.56 -4.70
N THR A 69 -1.34 1.30 -4.00
CA THR A 69 -0.36 0.72 -3.08
C THR A 69 -1.03 -0.04 -1.96
N VAL A 70 -0.57 -1.26 -1.74
CA VAL A 70 -0.90 -2.13 -0.61
C VAL A 70 0.40 -2.72 -0.05
N PHE A 71 0.40 -3.27 1.15
CA PHE A 71 1.53 -4.07 1.62
C PHE A 71 1.30 -5.54 1.31
N MET A 72 2.34 -6.21 0.83
CA MET A 72 2.44 -7.66 0.74
C MET A 72 3.63 -8.10 1.58
N ASP A 73 3.36 -8.84 2.67
CA ASP A 73 4.36 -9.22 3.67
C ASP A 73 5.19 -7.99 4.14
N ASP A 74 4.49 -6.92 4.50
CA ASP A 74 5.00 -5.63 4.96
C ASP A 74 5.79 -4.79 3.93
N GLN A 75 5.86 -5.24 2.65
CA GLN A 75 6.52 -4.50 1.57
C GLN A 75 5.49 -3.78 0.69
N PRO A 76 5.70 -2.49 0.35
CA PRO A 76 4.78 -1.75 -0.52
C PRO A 76 4.85 -2.27 -1.95
N ILE A 77 3.67 -2.57 -2.51
CA ILE A 77 3.53 -3.02 -3.90
C ILE A 77 2.38 -2.31 -4.61
N LEU A 78 2.46 -2.20 -5.92
CA LEU A 78 1.37 -1.71 -6.74
C LEU A 78 0.40 -2.85 -7.09
N SER A 79 -0.75 -2.90 -6.46
CA SER A 79 -1.73 -3.98 -6.64
C SER A 79 -2.30 -4.08 -8.06
N CYS A 80 -2.24 -3.00 -8.85
CA CYS A 80 -2.65 -3.01 -10.26
C CYS A 80 -1.67 -3.76 -11.19
N SER A 81 -0.46 -4.10 -10.70
CA SER A 81 0.60 -4.79 -11.45
C SER A 81 0.83 -6.23 -10.97
N ILE A 82 0.04 -6.69 -10.01
CA ILE A 82 0.20 -8.02 -9.40
C ILE A 82 -1.04 -8.86 -9.72
N LEU A 83 -0.83 -10.07 -10.23
CA LEU A 83 -1.91 -11.06 -10.35
C LEU A 83 -2.31 -11.56 -8.95
N ALA A 84 -3.61 -11.65 -8.69
CA ALA A 84 -4.15 -12.14 -7.42
C ALA A 84 -3.66 -13.56 -7.08
N ALA A 85 -3.35 -14.37 -8.07
CA ALA A 85 -2.73 -15.68 -7.90
C ALA A 85 -1.41 -15.65 -7.09
N ARG A 86 -0.71 -14.51 -7.09
CA ARG A 86 0.59 -14.34 -6.42
C ARG A 86 0.46 -14.14 -4.91
N VAL A 87 -0.73 -13.84 -4.41
CA VAL A 87 -0.93 -13.58 -2.97
C VAL A 87 -1.31 -14.84 -2.19
N ASP A 88 -1.38 -16.01 -2.83
CA ASP A 88 -1.67 -17.27 -2.14
C ASP A 88 -0.63 -17.56 -1.05
N GLY A 89 -1.09 -17.64 0.20
CA GLY A 89 -0.26 -17.84 1.39
C GLY A 89 0.47 -16.59 1.90
N HIS A 90 0.22 -15.40 1.34
CA HIS A 90 0.81 -14.13 1.75
C HIS A 90 -0.14 -13.30 2.64
N LYS A 91 0.43 -12.29 3.29
CA LYS A 91 -0.28 -11.26 4.05
C LYS A 91 -0.43 -10.02 3.17
N ILE A 92 -1.65 -9.51 3.07
CA ILE A 92 -1.97 -8.26 2.38
C ILE A 92 -2.58 -7.31 3.39
N ASP A 93 -2.00 -6.12 3.51
CA ASP A 93 -2.58 -5.03 4.28
C ASP A 93 -2.91 -3.85 3.35
N THR A 94 -4.09 -3.32 3.55
CA THR A 94 -4.57 -2.08 2.94
C THR A 94 -4.75 -1.03 4.04
N LEU A 95 -5.07 0.21 3.67
CA LEU A 95 -5.27 1.27 4.66
C LEU A 95 -6.36 0.94 5.68
N GLU A 96 -7.35 0.13 5.30
CA GLU A 96 -8.39 -0.37 6.21
C GLU A 96 -7.85 -1.21 7.37
N GLY A 97 -6.69 -1.85 7.19
CA GLY A 97 -6.01 -2.63 8.23
C GLY A 97 -5.03 -1.83 9.07
N LEU A 98 -4.74 -0.57 8.71
CA LEU A 98 -3.72 0.27 9.33
C LEU A 98 -4.31 1.57 9.92
N GLN A 99 -5.58 1.52 10.36
CA GLN A 99 -6.35 2.72 10.74
C GLN A 99 -5.68 3.55 11.84
N GLU A 100 -5.12 2.92 12.86
CA GLU A 100 -4.48 3.64 13.98
C GLU A 100 -3.23 4.39 13.53
N GLU A 101 -2.30 3.69 12.83
CA GLU A 101 -1.06 4.26 12.30
C GLU A 101 -1.35 5.35 11.25
N ALA A 102 -2.34 5.09 10.40
CA ALA A 102 -2.76 6.02 9.35
C ALA A 102 -3.42 7.29 9.92
N ALA A 103 -4.21 7.19 10.99
CA ALA A 103 -4.89 8.33 11.59
C ALA A 103 -3.91 9.28 12.27
N GLU A 104 -2.90 8.76 12.99
CA GLU A 104 -1.86 9.58 13.61
C GLU A 104 -1.13 10.43 12.57
N PHE A 105 -0.64 9.81 11.50
CA PHE A 105 0.04 10.51 10.41
C PHE A 105 -0.89 11.41 9.59
N GLY A 106 -2.11 10.95 9.31
CA GLY A 106 -3.10 11.68 8.50
C GLY A 106 -3.44 13.05 9.06
N ALA A 107 -3.46 13.20 10.39
CA ALA A 107 -3.69 14.49 11.06
C ALA A 107 -2.61 15.53 10.70
N PHE A 108 -1.35 15.11 10.56
CA PHE A 108 -0.27 16.02 10.15
C PHE A 108 -0.42 16.51 8.72
N ILE A 109 -0.88 15.63 7.81
CA ILE A 109 -1.16 15.99 6.42
C ILE A 109 -2.33 16.98 6.34
N ALA A 110 -3.42 16.73 7.06
CA ALA A 110 -4.59 17.58 7.10
C ALA A 110 -4.26 18.98 7.66
N ASN A 111 -3.46 19.06 8.73
CA ASN A 111 -3.05 20.30 9.37
C ASN A 111 -2.19 21.22 8.46
N GLN A 112 -1.59 20.68 7.41
CA GLN A 112 -0.85 21.47 6.41
C GLN A 112 -1.72 21.95 5.23
N GLY A 113 -3.03 21.70 5.26
CA GLY A 113 -3.90 22.00 4.15
C GLY A 113 -3.53 21.20 2.88
N ALA A 114 -2.89 20.05 3.05
CA ALA A 114 -2.43 19.22 1.95
C ALA A 114 -3.56 18.41 1.30
N GLU A 115 -4.74 18.40 1.91
CA GLU A 115 -5.92 17.70 1.40
C GLU A 115 -6.81 18.64 0.60
N GLN A 116 -7.16 18.22 -0.62
CA GLN A 116 -8.20 18.85 -1.43
C GLN A 116 -9.25 17.80 -1.80
N CYS A 117 -9.09 17.04 -2.91
CA CYS A 117 -10.05 16.00 -3.25
C CYS A 117 -9.86 14.70 -2.44
N GLY A 118 -8.71 14.49 -1.79
CA GLY A 118 -8.39 13.33 -0.97
C GLY A 118 -8.16 12.02 -1.75
N PHE A 119 -8.27 12.04 -3.08
CA PHE A 119 -8.19 10.80 -3.88
C PHE A 119 -6.82 10.11 -3.79
N CYS A 120 -5.73 10.87 -3.72
CA CYS A 120 -4.36 10.34 -3.60
C CYS A 120 -3.98 9.91 -2.17
N ASN A 121 -4.68 10.40 -1.15
CA ASN A 121 -4.28 10.24 0.25
C ASN A 121 -4.05 8.79 0.67
N PRO A 122 -4.93 7.81 0.38
CA PRO A 122 -4.70 6.44 0.82
C PRO A 122 -3.38 5.85 0.31
N GLY A 123 -3.08 6.00 -0.98
CA GLY A 123 -1.83 5.50 -1.55
C GLY A 123 -0.60 6.24 -1.02
N MET A 124 -0.70 7.56 -0.84
CA MET A 124 0.36 8.38 -0.27
C MET A 124 0.64 7.99 1.18
N ILE A 125 -0.39 7.80 2.01
CA ILE A 125 -0.24 7.37 3.40
C ILE A 125 0.40 5.98 3.49
N MET A 126 -0.01 5.04 2.66
CA MET A 126 0.61 3.70 2.60
C MET A 126 2.11 3.79 2.30
N ASN A 127 2.51 4.58 1.30
CA ASN A 127 3.93 4.74 0.96
C ASN A 127 4.70 5.55 2.02
N ALA A 128 4.09 6.55 2.66
CA ALA A 128 4.74 7.26 3.77
C ALA A 128 4.96 6.33 4.97
N ILE A 129 4.01 5.47 5.30
CA ILE A 129 4.19 4.44 6.34
C ILE A 129 5.34 3.49 5.98
N ALA A 130 5.44 3.07 4.71
CA ALA A 130 6.56 2.26 4.24
C ALA A 130 7.89 2.99 4.40
N LEU A 131 7.97 4.26 3.98
CA LEU A 131 9.14 5.11 4.17
C LEU A 131 9.59 5.15 5.62
N PHE A 132 8.66 5.40 6.57
CA PHE A 132 8.99 5.49 8.01
C PHE A 132 9.50 4.17 8.61
N ARG A 133 9.09 3.04 8.04
CA ARG A 133 9.56 1.70 8.43
C ARG A 133 10.92 1.37 7.85
N GLU A 134 11.22 1.82 6.64
CA GLU A 134 12.45 1.54 5.91
C GLU A 134 13.58 2.51 6.28
N ILE A 135 13.26 3.81 6.42
CA ILE A 135 14.22 4.88 6.69
C ILE A 135 13.73 5.65 7.92
N PRO A 136 14.26 5.34 9.13
CA PRO A 136 13.79 5.97 10.37
C PRO A 136 14.00 7.49 10.46
N ASP A 137 15.03 8.01 9.78
CA ASP A 137 15.37 9.44 9.75
C ASP A 137 15.69 9.89 8.32
N PRO A 138 14.67 9.94 7.42
CA PRO A 138 14.89 10.28 6.02
C PRO A 138 15.17 11.77 5.86
N THR A 139 16.08 12.12 4.98
CA THR A 139 16.28 13.48 4.49
C THR A 139 15.12 13.92 3.61
N GLU A 140 14.97 15.23 3.40
CA GLU A 140 13.96 15.78 2.51
C GLU A 140 14.05 15.21 1.08
N GLU A 141 15.26 15.01 0.57
CA GLU A 141 15.50 14.44 -0.76
C GLU A 141 15.05 12.97 -0.82
N GLU A 142 15.37 12.16 0.20
CA GLU A 142 14.93 10.77 0.28
C GLU A 142 13.40 10.66 0.37
N ILE A 143 12.74 11.57 1.08
CA ILE A 143 11.27 11.64 1.12
C ILE A 143 10.71 11.92 -0.28
N LYS A 144 11.26 12.91 -0.99
CA LYS A 144 10.82 13.27 -2.35
C LYS A 144 11.03 12.13 -3.33
N GLU A 145 12.19 11.47 -3.27
CA GLU A 145 12.52 10.33 -4.12
C GLU A 145 11.60 9.14 -3.86
N TYR A 146 11.41 8.79 -2.59
CA TYR A 146 10.55 7.67 -2.19
C TYR A 146 9.09 7.87 -2.65
N LEU A 147 8.58 9.08 -2.54
CA LEU A 147 7.20 9.43 -2.89
C LEU A 147 7.01 9.89 -4.34
N ALA A 148 8.05 9.91 -5.15
CA ALA A 148 7.98 10.35 -6.56
C ALA A 148 6.95 9.58 -7.40
N GLY A 149 6.65 8.33 -7.02
CA GLY A 149 5.61 7.49 -7.64
C GLY A 149 4.19 7.74 -7.12
N ASN A 150 3.97 8.69 -6.18
CA ASN A 150 2.66 9.01 -5.65
C ASN A 150 2.10 10.29 -6.27
N LEU A 151 1.24 10.15 -7.28
CA LEU A 151 0.76 11.29 -8.04
C LEU A 151 -0.44 11.99 -7.39
N CYS A 152 -0.32 13.31 -7.23
CA CYS A 152 -1.41 14.19 -6.82
C CYS A 152 -1.60 15.30 -7.86
N ARG A 153 -2.84 15.59 -8.26
CA ARG A 153 -3.15 16.66 -9.21
C ARG A 153 -3.55 17.98 -8.53
N CYS A 154 -3.77 17.95 -7.22
CA CYS A 154 -4.38 19.05 -6.48
C CYS A 154 -3.40 19.82 -5.59
N SER A 155 -2.59 19.11 -4.79
CA SER A 155 -1.84 19.68 -3.64
C SER A 155 -0.55 20.41 -4.03
N GLY A 156 0.07 20.08 -5.15
CA GLY A 156 1.41 20.56 -5.51
C GLY A 156 2.54 19.98 -4.64
N TYR A 157 2.24 18.98 -3.79
CA TYR A 157 3.16 18.18 -2.94
C TYR A 157 3.78 18.89 -1.73
N GLU A 158 3.96 20.21 -1.75
CA GLU A 158 4.61 20.97 -0.68
C GLU A 158 3.95 20.81 0.70
N GLY A 159 2.61 20.82 0.74
CA GLY A 159 1.88 20.58 1.98
C GLY A 159 2.06 19.14 2.49
N GLN A 160 2.13 18.17 1.60
CA GLN A 160 2.39 16.76 1.94
C GLN A 160 3.80 16.60 2.53
N LEU A 161 4.81 17.21 1.89
CA LEU A 161 6.18 17.19 2.38
C LEU A 161 6.30 17.80 3.78
N ARG A 162 5.73 19.01 4.00
CA ARG A 162 5.71 19.61 5.32
C ARG A 162 5.01 18.76 6.38
N GLY A 163 3.90 18.09 6.01
CA GLY A 163 3.20 17.18 6.91
C GLY A 163 4.06 16.00 7.32
N ILE A 164 4.83 15.43 6.39
CA ILE A 164 5.77 14.34 6.67
C ILE A 164 6.90 14.81 7.59
N LEU A 165 7.53 15.94 7.29
CA LEU A 165 8.62 16.50 8.10
C LEU A 165 8.16 16.79 9.53
N ASN A 166 6.99 17.41 9.70
CA ASN A 166 6.41 17.71 11.02
C ASN A 166 6.08 16.42 11.80
N PHE A 167 5.61 15.38 11.12
CA PHE A 167 5.35 14.09 11.74
C PHE A 167 6.63 13.40 12.23
N LEU A 168 7.69 13.44 11.43
CA LEU A 168 9.00 12.90 11.80
C LEU A 168 9.59 13.63 13.01
N GLU A 169 9.49 14.96 13.04
CA GLU A 169 9.92 15.76 14.19
C GLU A 169 9.10 15.41 15.44
N TYR A 170 7.80 15.29 15.32
CA TYR A 170 6.92 14.86 16.41
C TYR A 170 7.33 13.48 16.95
N LYS A 171 7.60 12.50 16.07
CA LYS A 171 8.05 11.17 16.49
C LYS A 171 9.38 11.21 17.24
N LYS A 172 10.36 11.96 16.75
CA LYS A 172 11.65 12.14 17.43
C LYS A 172 11.48 12.69 18.85
N ASN A 173 10.60 13.69 19.02
CA ASN A 173 10.34 14.30 20.32
C ASN A 173 9.57 13.36 21.27
N LYS A 174 8.68 12.52 20.74
CA LYS A 174 7.92 11.52 21.49
C LYS A 174 8.82 10.40 22.01
N ASP A 175 9.70 9.90 21.15
CA ASP A 175 10.62 8.79 21.47
C ASP A 175 11.83 9.25 22.30
N GLY A 176 12.30 10.49 22.13
CA GLY A 176 13.40 11.09 22.91
C GLY A 176 13.00 11.64 24.28
N GLY A 177 11.71 11.74 24.60
CA GLY A 177 11.20 12.19 25.89
C GLY A 177 10.93 11.06 26.90
N ALA A 178 11.35 9.85 26.62
CA ALA A 178 11.16 8.65 27.45
C ALA A 178 12.45 8.22 28.23
N GLU A 179 13.42 9.16 28.42
CA GLU A 179 14.57 8.98 29.33
C GLU A 179 14.35 9.67 30.69
#